data_b3dedda632f3e663529c62f820198be4
#
_entry.id   b3dedda632f3e663529c62f820198be4
#
_cell.length_a   1.000
_cell.length_b   1.000
_cell.length_c   1.000
_cell.angle_alpha   90.00
_cell.angle_beta   90.00
_cell.angle_gamma   90.00
#
_symmetry.space_group_name_H-M   'P 1'
#
loop_
_entity.id
_entity.type
_entity.pdbx_description
1 polymer ?
#
loop_
_entity_poly.entity_id
_entity_poly.type
_entity_poly.pdbx_seq_one_letter_code
_entity_poly.pdbx_strand_id
1 'polypeptide(L)'
;MFRKPSGFASRAGAISILFAALLSTSAFAYQAPATGLGQSWPNATDVSVSPHYHVYVFIRDGIRYIQVNDLNGTVRGAVAMADRVVLVLPVGVDAPYVTAQHAQIPATAANAETVYSDSSTRITATPTSTGAVQLNVVTPATTQDICTNPVNCSQAIMSVGTGS
;
A
#
# COMPACT_ATOMS: atom_id res chain seq x y z
N MET A 1 46.41 75.18 -36.73
CA MET A 1 47.28 74.37 -37.62
C MET A 1 47.44 73.01 -36.98
N PHE A 2 47.10 71.99 -37.74
CA PHE A 2 47.64 70.59 -37.69
C PHE A 2 47.56 69.83 -36.35
N ARG A 3 47.26 68.63 -36.22
CA ARG A 3 46.83 67.43 -37.04
C ARG A 3 46.33 66.39 -36.10
N LYS A 4 45.34 65.65 -36.55
CA LYS A 4 44.95 64.35 -36.02
C LYS A 4 46.09 63.33 -36.33
N PRO A 5 46.25 62.30 -35.48
CA PRO A 5 45.88 61.01 -35.97
C PRO A 5 45.15 60.08 -34.97
N SER A 6 44.40 59.25 -35.61
CA SER A 6 43.60 58.13 -35.12
C SER A 6 44.43 57.03 -34.52
N GLY A 7 43.92 56.47 -33.38
CA GLY A 7 44.39 55.21 -32.82
C GLY A 7 43.20 54.25 -32.65
N PHE A 8 43.19 53.18 -33.42
CA PHE A 8 42.24 52.07 -33.31
C PHE A 8 42.57 51.28 -32.03
N ALA A 9 41.61 51.24 -31.13
CA ALA A 9 41.67 50.34 -30.01
C ALA A 9 40.60 49.24 -30.16
N SER A 10 41.13 48.04 -30.41
CA SER A 10 40.40 46.78 -30.52
C SER A 10 39.68 46.46 -29.21
N ARG A 11 38.34 46.33 -29.27
CA ARG A 11 37.53 45.85 -28.13
C ARG A 11 37.42 44.33 -28.23
N ALA A 12 38.24 43.62 -27.47
CA ALA A 12 38.01 42.22 -27.18
C ALA A 12 36.87 42.09 -26.17
N GLY A 13 35.68 41.69 -26.64
CA GLY A 13 34.55 41.38 -25.78
C GLY A 13 34.74 40.03 -25.14
N ALA A 14 34.96 40.01 -23.85
CA ALA A 14 34.86 38.78 -23.05
C ALA A 14 33.43 38.45 -22.77
N ILE A 15 32.88 37.45 -23.45
CA ILE A 15 31.58 36.88 -23.17
C ILE A 15 31.75 35.91 -21.99
N SER A 16 31.42 36.37 -20.79
CA SER A 16 31.33 35.52 -19.60
C SER A 16 30.01 34.78 -19.63
N ILE A 17 30.01 33.53 -20.06
CA ILE A 17 28.86 32.64 -19.94
C ILE A 17 28.78 32.15 -18.49
N LEU A 18 27.85 32.74 -17.73
CA LEU A 18 27.53 32.30 -16.38
C LEU A 18 26.68 31.01 -16.51
N PHE A 19 27.33 29.86 -16.36
CA PHE A 19 26.63 28.57 -16.29
C PHE A 19 26.07 28.42 -14.86
N ALA A 20 24.81 28.85 -14.69
CA ALA A 20 24.06 28.60 -13.45
C ALA A 20 23.64 27.12 -13.44
N ALA A 21 24.44 26.28 -12.78
CA ALA A 21 24.06 24.90 -12.49
C ALA A 21 22.91 24.90 -11.48
N LEU A 22 21.69 24.64 -11.95
CA LEU A 22 20.53 24.38 -11.13
C LEU A 22 20.73 23.02 -10.44
N LEU A 23 21.27 23.03 -9.24
CA LEU A 23 21.28 21.89 -8.34
C LEU A 23 19.84 21.67 -7.86
N SER A 24 19.10 20.84 -8.61
CA SER A 24 17.80 20.34 -8.17
C SER A 24 18.03 19.39 -7.00
N THR A 25 17.98 19.92 -5.77
CA THR A 25 17.93 19.10 -4.57
C THR A 25 16.56 18.45 -4.52
N SER A 26 16.49 17.16 -4.84
CA SER A 26 15.31 16.34 -4.59
C SER A 26 15.11 16.29 -3.07
N ALA A 27 14.24 17.12 -2.56
CA ALA A 27 13.80 17.03 -1.17
C ALA A 27 13.00 15.73 -1.03
N PHE A 28 13.61 14.70 -0.45
CA PHE A 28 12.85 13.55 0.04
C PHE A 28 11.97 14.06 1.16
N ALA A 29 10.67 14.24 0.87
CA ALA A 29 9.70 14.54 1.89
C ALA A 29 9.66 13.34 2.86
N TYR A 30 10.23 13.53 4.07
CA TYR A 30 10.07 12.58 5.15
C TYR A 30 8.60 12.57 5.53
N GLN A 31 7.89 11.50 5.12
CA GLN A 31 6.51 11.31 5.54
C GLN A 31 6.52 10.85 6.99
N ALA A 32 5.86 11.61 7.86
CA ALA A 32 5.72 11.25 9.26
C ALA A 32 5.08 9.86 9.38
N PRO A 33 5.51 9.03 10.34
CA PRO A 33 4.92 7.73 10.56
C PRO A 33 3.41 7.83 10.77
N ALA A 34 2.64 6.95 10.12
CA ALA A 34 1.21 6.87 10.32
C ALA A 34 0.89 6.50 11.78
N THR A 35 -0.04 7.22 12.40
CA THR A 35 -0.43 7.02 13.80
C THR A 35 -1.94 6.99 13.94
N GLY A 36 -2.45 6.45 15.06
CA GLY A 36 -3.87 6.47 15.37
C GLY A 36 -4.58 5.15 15.04
N LEU A 37 -3.89 4.02 15.09
CA LEU A 37 -4.55 2.71 15.02
C LEU A 37 -5.67 2.61 16.08
N GLY A 38 -6.87 2.22 15.66
CA GLY A 38 -8.07 2.17 16.49
C GLY A 38 -8.88 3.46 16.51
N GLN A 39 -8.39 4.56 15.89
CA GLN A 39 -9.12 5.82 15.81
C GLN A 39 -10.02 5.89 14.58
N SER A 40 -11.12 6.63 14.70
CA SER A 40 -12.04 6.89 13.59
C SER A 40 -11.37 7.61 12.42
N TRP A 41 -10.55 8.59 12.73
CA TRP A 41 -9.83 9.42 11.75
C TRP A 41 -8.35 9.45 12.14
N PRO A 42 -7.59 8.41 11.75
CA PRO A 42 -6.18 8.35 12.08
C PRO A 42 -5.35 9.33 11.25
N ASN A 43 -4.17 9.67 11.74
CA ASN A 43 -3.18 10.40 10.95
C ASN A 43 -2.44 9.43 10.02
N ALA A 44 -3.15 8.99 8.97
CA ALA A 44 -2.65 8.07 7.97
C ALA A 44 -3.35 8.36 6.64
N THR A 45 -2.69 8.05 5.53
CA THR A 45 -3.30 8.16 4.20
C THR A 45 -4.33 7.06 4.04
N ASP A 46 -5.51 7.43 3.52
CA ASP A 46 -6.50 6.45 3.08
C ASP A 46 -6.01 5.77 1.80
N VAL A 47 -5.92 4.45 1.84
CA VAL A 47 -5.48 3.59 0.73
C VAL A 47 -6.59 2.64 0.27
N SER A 48 -7.84 2.95 0.60
CA SER A 48 -8.98 2.14 0.16
C SER A 48 -9.09 2.11 -1.35
N VAL A 49 -9.43 0.94 -1.89
CA VAL A 49 -9.80 0.78 -3.31
C VAL A 49 -11.31 0.80 -3.50
N SER A 50 -12.07 0.94 -2.42
CA SER A 50 -13.53 1.01 -2.36
C SER A 50 -13.98 2.44 -2.04
N PRO A 51 -15.04 2.95 -2.65
CA PRO A 51 -15.62 4.24 -2.29
C PRO A 51 -16.48 4.20 -1.01
N HIS A 52 -16.74 3.01 -0.44
CA HIS A 52 -17.65 2.84 0.70
C HIS A 52 -16.92 2.60 2.02
N TYR A 53 -15.60 2.53 1.99
CA TYR A 53 -14.75 2.28 3.15
C TYR A 53 -13.51 3.14 3.11
N HIS A 54 -12.92 3.38 4.27
CA HIS A 54 -11.58 3.93 4.44
C HIS A 54 -10.65 2.83 4.92
N VAL A 55 -9.44 2.76 4.37
CA VAL A 55 -8.43 1.80 4.80
C VAL A 55 -7.15 2.53 5.13
N TYR A 56 -6.61 2.25 6.29
CA TYR A 56 -5.39 2.87 6.80
C TYR A 56 -4.33 1.82 7.09
N VAL A 57 -3.11 2.10 6.66
CA VAL A 57 -1.95 1.21 6.88
C VAL A 57 -0.95 1.89 7.79
N PHE A 58 -0.55 1.18 8.84
CA PHE A 58 0.46 1.61 9.80
C PHE A 58 1.61 0.63 9.78
N ILE A 59 2.84 1.13 9.91
CA ILE A 59 4.03 0.28 10.05
C ILE A 59 4.71 0.66 11.36
N ARG A 60 4.90 -0.33 12.23
CA ARG A 60 5.61 -0.19 13.49
C ARG A 60 6.47 -1.42 13.73
N ASP A 61 7.75 -1.24 13.95
CA ASP A 61 8.72 -2.29 14.29
C ASP A 61 8.70 -3.48 13.30
N GLY A 62 8.52 -3.18 12.00
CA GLY A 62 8.43 -4.19 10.93
C GLY A 62 7.07 -4.89 10.83
N ILE A 63 6.14 -4.60 11.71
CA ILE A 63 4.76 -5.12 11.66
C ILE A 63 3.89 -4.13 10.90
N ARG A 64 3.11 -4.64 9.96
CA ARG A 64 2.11 -3.88 9.21
C ARG A 64 0.74 -4.07 9.82
N TYR A 65 0.06 -2.99 10.14
CA TYR A 65 -1.30 -2.98 10.65
C TYR A 65 -2.21 -2.42 9.58
N ILE A 66 -3.33 -3.07 9.30
CA ILE A 66 -4.33 -2.61 8.34
C ILE A 66 -5.65 -2.47 9.08
N GLN A 67 -6.23 -1.28 9.05
CA GLN A 67 -7.49 -0.93 9.68
C GLN A 67 -8.51 -0.57 8.61
N VAL A 68 -9.72 -1.08 8.74
CA VAL A 68 -10.86 -0.78 7.86
C VAL A 68 -11.91 0.00 8.66
N ASN A 69 -12.29 1.16 8.16
CA ASN A 69 -13.36 2.00 8.71
C ASN A 69 -14.50 2.11 7.69
N ASP A 70 -15.71 2.36 8.17
CA ASP A 70 -16.79 2.82 7.30
C ASP A 70 -16.67 4.33 7.00
N LEU A 71 -17.56 4.85 6.16
CA LEU A 71 -17.59 6.27 5.78
C LEU A 71 -17.86 7.23 6.96
N ASN A 72 -18.42 6.74 8.06
CA ASN A 72 -18.65 7.54 9.27
C ASN A 72 -17.44 7.53 10.21
N GLY A 73 -16.37 6.84 9.83
CA GLY A 73 -15.19 6.68 10.67
C GLY A 73 -15.30 5.56 11.70
N THR A 74 -16.40 4.77 11.72
CA THR A 74 -16.48 3.63 12.63
C THR A 74 -15.44 2.58 12.24
N VAL A 75 -14.55 2.23 13.16
CA VAL A 75 -13.60 1.16 12.96
C VAL A 75 -14.33 -0.17 12.88
N ARG A 76 -14.32 -0.81 11.72
CA ARG A 76 -14.96 -2.10 11.49
C ARG A 76 -14.10 -3.25 11.98
N GLY A 77 -12.81 -3.22 11.65
CA GLY A 77 -11.86 -4.22 12.09
C GLY A 77 -10.43 -3.83 11.76
N ALA A 78 -9.48 -4.55 12.36
CA ALA A 78 -8.07 -4.37 12.07
C ALA A 78 -7.31 -5.71 12.15
N VAL A 79 -6.24 -5.81 11.39
CA VAL A 79 -5.32 -6.95 11.39
C VAL A 79 -3.89 -6.47 11.52
N ALA A 80 -3.04 -7.30 12.12
CA ALA A 80 -1.58 -7.12 12.12
C ALA A 80 -0.95 -8.21 11.24
N MET A 81 0.07 -7.83 10.50
CA MET A 81 0.76 -8.71 9.56
C MET A 81 2.26 -8.62 9.77
N ALA A 82 2.89 -9.76 10.03
CA ALA A 82 4.34 -9.91 10.10
C ALA A 82 4.74 -11.07 9.20
N ASP A 83 5.56 -10.80 8.21
CA ASP A 83 5.89 -11.76 7.14
C ASP A 83 4.64 -12.38 6.53
N ARG A 84 4.34 -13.65 6.87
CA ARG A 84 3.17 -14.39 6.39
C ARG A 84 2.12 -14.63 7.46
N VAL A 85 2.37 -14.19 8.69
CA VAL A 85 1.42 -14.35 9.79
C VAL A 85 0.45 -13.20 9.80
N VAL A 86 -0.84 -13.51 9.81
CA VAL A 86 -1.92 -12.54 9.97
C VAL A 86 -2.59 -12.76 11.32
N LEU A 87 -2.62 -11.72 12.13
CA LEU A 87 -3.29 -11.69 13.43
C LEU A 87 -4.51 -10.78 13.34
N VAL A 88 -5.68 -11.32 13.63
CA VAL A 88 -6.88 -10.52 13.83
C VAL A 88 -6.76 -9.79 15.16
N LEU A 89 -6.94 -8.47 15.13
CA LEU A 89 -6.87 -7.64 16.33
C LEU A 89 -8.27 -7.48 16.96
N PRO A 90 -8.36 -7.40 18.28
CA PRO A 90 -9.61 -7.10 18.97
C PRO A 90 -9.95 -5.59 18.88
N VAL A 91 -9.90 -5.04 17.68
CA VAL A 91 -10.09 -3.62 17.38
C VAL A 91 -11.18 -3.48 16.33
N GLY A 92 -12.18 -2.66 16.63
CA GLY A 92 -13.33 -2.42 15.76
C GLY A 92 -14.59 -3.15 16.22
N VAL A 93 -15.73 -2.62 15.78
CA VAL A 93 -17.06 -3.14 16.20
C VAL A 93 -17.35 -4.52 15.60
N ASP A 94 -16.73 -4.84 14.48
CA ASP A 94 -16.88 -6.10 13.76
C ASP A 94 -15.67 -7.03 13.93
N ALA A 95 -14.77 -6.79 14.90
CA ALA A 95 -13.62 -7.64 15.15
C ALA A 95 -13.94 -9.15 15.25
N PRO A 96 -15.08 -9.59 15.84
CA PRO A 96 -15.46 -11.00 15.86
C PRO A 96 -15.77 -11.60 14.47
N TYR A 97 -16.04 -10.77 13.49
CA TYR A 97 -16.35 -11.18 12.10
C TYR A 97 -15.19 -11.01 11.14
N VAL A 98 -13.98 -10.72 11.66
CA VAL A 98 -12.77 -10.67 10.87
C VAL A 98 -12.19 -12.08 10.76
N THR A 99 -11.93 -12.52 9.52
CA THR A 99 -11.28 -13.81 9.23
C THR A 99 -10.02 -13.59 8.43
N ALA A 100 -9.01 -14.43 8.67
CA ALA A 100 -7.75 -14.41 7.91
C ALA A 100 -7.44 -15.81 7.41
N GLN A 101 -7.04 -15.92 6.15
CA GLN A 101 -6.69 -17.20 5.54
C GLN A 101 -5.54 -17.06 4.52
N HIS A 102 -4.76 -18.13 4.41
CA HIS A 102 -3.78 -18.31 3.35
C HIS A 102 -4.43 -19.15 2.25
N ALA A 103 -4.69 -18.55 1.10
CA ALA A 103 -5.34 -19.22 0.00
C ALA A 103 -4.93 -18.58 -1.33
N GLN A 104 -5.28 -19.24 -2.44
CA GLN A 104 -5.31 -18.52 -3.71
C GLN A 104 -6.35 -17.39 -3.57
N ILE A 105 -6.00 -16.19 -4.04
CA ILE A 105 -6.92 -15.06 -3.96
C ILE A 105 -8.13 -15.37 -4.85
N PRO A 106 -9.31 -15.67 -4.27
CA PRO A 106 -10.48 -16.03 -5.05
C PRO A 106 -11.03 -14.81 -5.79
N ALA A 107 -11.85 -15.05 -6.80
CA ALA A 107 -12.72 -14.01 -7.33
C ALA A 107 -13.60 -13.47 -6.19
N THR A 108 -13.81 -12.15 -6.16
CA THR A 108 -14.67 -11.53 -5.17
C THR A 108 -16.10 -12.06 -5.31
N ALA A 109 -16.70 -12.51 -4.21
CA ALA A 109 -18.10 -12.95 -4.20
C ALA A 109 -19.03 -11.78 -4.58
N ALA A 110 -20.19 -12.09 -5.15
CA ALA A 110 -21.09 -11.08 -5.74
C ALA A 110 -21.55 -9.98 -4.76
N ASN A 111 -21.59 -10.29 -3.45
CA ASN A 111 -21.97 -9.36 -2.39
C ASN A 111 -20.80 -8.87 -1.53
N ALA A 112 -19.58 -9.26 -1.88
CA ALA A 112 -18.37 -8.81 -1.22
C ALA A 112 -17.70 -7.69 -2.02
N GLU A 113 -17.19 -6.70 -1.34
CA GLU A 113 -16.47 -5.58 -1.93
C GLU A 113 -15.00 -5.63 -1.54
N THR A 114 -14.09 -5.52 -2.51
CA THR A 114 -12.68 -5.39 -2.20
C THR A 114 -12.41 -3.99 -1.66
N VAL A 115 -11.96 -3.91 -0.42
CA VAL A 115 -11.65 -2.64 0.26
C VAL A 115 -10.17 -2.32 0.23
N TYR A 116 -9.32 -3.34 0.18
CA TYR A 116 -7.87 -3.20 0.09
C TYR A 116 -7.28 -4.31 -0.77
N SER A 117 -6.29 -3.98 -1.58
CA SER A 117 -5.54 -4.96 -2.36
C SER A 117 -4.13 -4.45 -2.64
N ASP A 118 -3.14 -5.28 -2.30
CA ASP A 118 -1.75 -5.11 -2.71
C ASP A 118 -1.19 -6.43 -3.27
N SER A 119 0.13 -6.51 -3.50
CA SER A 119 0.79 -7.71 -4.02
C SER A 119 0.74 -8.92 -3.07
N SER A 120 0.49 -8.69 -1.78
CA SER A 120 0.60 -9.69 -0.71
C SER A 120 -0.69 -9.90 0.08
N THR A 121 -1.72 -9.07 -0.14
CA THR A 121 -2.91 -9.09 0.71
C THR A 121 -4.12 -8.55 -0.05
N ARG A 122 -5.24 -9.23 0.11
CA ARG A 122 -6.55 -8.69 -0.28
C ARG A 122 -7.49 -8.73 0.92
N ILE A 123 -8.22 -7.64 1.14
CA ILE A 123 -9.28 -7.56 2.15
C ILE A 123 -10.58 -7.26 1.44
N THR A 124 -11.59 -8.09 1.73
CA THR A 124 -12.94 -7.88 1.26
C THR A 124 -13.87 -7.63 2.43
N ALA A 125 -14.85 -6.75 2.22
CA ALA A 125 -15.92 -6.45 3.15
C ALA A 125 -17.23 -7.00 2.60
N THR A 126 -17.98 -7.69 3.44
CA THR A 126 -19.30 -8.23 3.10
C THR A 126 -20.31 -7.75 4.15
N PRO A 127 -21.21 -6.83 3.82
CA PRO A 127 -22.28 -6.43 4.73
C PRO A 127 -23.19 -7.62 5.05
N THR A 128 -23.58 -7.74 6.32
CA THR A 128 -24.52 -8.77 6.78
C THR A 128 -25.91 -8.16 7.01
N SER A 129 -26.94 -9.00 7.07
CA SER A 129 -28.30 -8.57 7.36
C SER A 129 -28.49 -7.96 8.76
N THR A 130 -27.55 -8.17 9.65
CA THR A 130 -27.55 -7.60 11.02
C THR A 130 -26.91 -6.22 11.10
N GLY A 131 -26.37 -5.70 9.97
CA GLY A 131 -25.62 -4.44 9.91
C GLY A 131 -24.14 -4.57 10.30
N ALA A 132 -23.67 -5.76 10.68
CA ALA A 132 -22.26 -6.04 10.84
C ALA A 132 -21.59 -6.17 9.48
N VAL A 133 -20.26 -6.01 9.43
CA VAL A 133 -19.45 -6.23 8.23
C VAL A 133 -18.49 -7.39 8.48
N GLN A 134 -18.60 -8.41 7.67
CA GLN A 134 -17.62 -9.48 7.67
C GLN A 134 -16.40 -9.04 6.85
N LEU A 135 -15.23 -9.03 7.47
CA LEU A 135 -13.96 -8.76 6.80
C LEU A 135 -13.22 -10.07 6.57
N ASN A 136 -12.87 -10.33 5.31
CA ASN A 136 -12.08 -11.49 4.97
C ASN A 136 -10.71 -11.04 4.42
N VAL A 137 -9.65 -11.45 5.10
CA VAL A 137 -8.25 -11.14 4.76
C VAL A 137 -7.64 -12.38 4.10
N VAL A 138 -7.23 -12.25 2.86
CA VAL A 138 -6.59 -13.31 2.10
C VAL A 138 -5.16 -12.91 1.78
N THR A 139 -4.23 -13.78 2.16
CA THR A 139 -2.83 -13.69 1.74
C THR A 139 -2.52 -14.85 0.78
N PRO A 140 -1.69 -14.64 -0.26
CA PRO A 140 -1.34 -15.70 -1.20
C PRO A 140 -0.75 -16.91 -0.47
N ALA A 141 -1.32 -18.09 -0.73
CA ALA A 141 -0.72 -19.33 -0.28
C ALA A 141 0.59 -19.58 -1.04
N THR A 142 1.62 -19.97 -0.33
CA THR A 142 2.85 -20.46 -0.94
C THR A 142 2.77 -21.98 -1.16
N THR A 143 3.68 -22.51 -1.96
CA THR A 143 3.80 -23.97 -2.14
C THR A 143 3.99 -24.70 -0.83
N GLN A 144 4.57 -24.07 0.21
CA GLN A 144 4.72 -24.64 1.54
C GLN A 144 3.39 -24.73 2.30
N ASP A 145 2.50 -23.76 2.14
CA ASP A 145 1.18 -23.76 2.78
C ASP A 145 0.26 -24.85 2.17
N ILE A 146 0.46 -25.15 0.88
CA ILE A 146 -0.28 -26.19 0.16
C ILE A 146 0.22 -27.59 0.58
N CYS A 147 1.46 -27.72 1.01
CA CYS A 147 2.13 -28.97 1.31
C CYS A 147 2.00 -29.45 2.78
N THR A 148 1.12 -28.88 3.58
CA THR A 148 0.84 -29.37 4.94
C THR A 148 0.17 -30.76 4.96
N ASN A 149 -0.38 -31.21 3.81
CA ASN A 149 -0.90 -32.56 3.66
C ASN A 149 -0.21 -33.21 2.43
N PRO A 150 0.47 -34.37 2.59
CA PRO A 150 1.19 -35.04 1.50
C PRO A 150 0.31 -35.40 0.29
N VAL A 151 -0.98 -35.56 0.48
CA VAL A 151 -1.93 -35.81 -0.63
C VAL A 151 -2.10 -34.58 -1.52
N ASN A 152 -2.12 -33.38 -0.93
CA ASN A 152 -2.27 -32.14 -1.69
C ASN A 152 -0.98 -31.72 -2.41
N CYS A 153 0.17 -32.10 -1.90
CA CYS A 153 1.47 -31.83 -2.53
C CYS A 153 1.59 -32.53 -3.90
N SER A 154 1.10 -33.75 -4.02
CA SER A 154 1.19 -34.53 -5.25
C SER A 154 0.35 -33.90 -6.39
N GLN A 155 -0.75 -33.24 -6.08
CA GLN A 155 -1.61 -32.60 -7.08
C GLN A 155 -1.07 -31.24 -7.54
N ALA A 156 -0.41 -30.49 -6.68
CA ALA A 156 0.16 -29.19 -7.02
C ALA A 156 1.34 -29.31 -8.00
N ILE A 157 2.10 -30.39 -7.96
CA ILE A 157 3.24 -30.62 -8.85
C ILE A 157 2.79 -31.00 -10.24
N MET A 158 1.65 -31.68 -10.39
CA MET A 158 1.12 -32.09 -11.70
C MET A 158 0.50 -30.94 -12.51
N SER A 159 0.08 -29.86 -11.88
CA SER A 159 -0.53 -28.72 -12.57
C SER A 159 0.49 -27.73 -13.16
N VAL A 160 1.76 -27.82 -12.81
CA VAL A 160 2.84 -26.93 -13.32
C VAL A 160 3.54 -27.51 -14.56
N GLY A 161 3.30 -28.77 -14.90
CA GLY A 161 4.04 -29.52 -15.92
C GLY A 161 3.47 -29.56 -17.34
N THR A 162 2.37 -28.88 -17.66
CA THR A 162 1.76 -28.91 -19.01
C THR A 162 1.58 -27.53 -19.61
N GLY A 163 2.70 -26.86 -19.85
CA GLY A 163 2.79 -25.64 -20.65
C GLY A 163 4.00 -25.74 -21.56
N SER A 164 3.83 -26.45 -22.68
CA SER A 164 4.74 -26.41 -23.84
C SER A 164 4.06 -25.67 -24.96
#